data_5bc9249320face3cabc18481e40357e3
#
_entry.id   5bc9249320face3cabc18481e40357e3
#
_cell.length_a   1.000
_cell.length_b   1.000
_cell.length_c   1.000
_cell.angle_alpha   90.00
_cell.angle_beta   90.00
_cell.angle_gamma   90.00
#
_symmetry.space_group_name_H-M   'P 1'
#
loop_
_entity.id
_entity.type
_entity.pdbx_description
1 polymer ?
#
loop_
_entity_poly.entity_id
_entity_poly.type
_entity_poly.pdbx_seq_one_letter_code
_entity_poly.pdbx_strand_id
1 'polypeptide(L)'
;MTTNGILLNDENIKWLNDNEFSLVLSLDGRKEVHDAMRPCVGGQGSYDKAVANFHKCLDSRKGGDYDYRGVYTYLRGTYTKNNMDFTKDVLSMNDEGFDILSMEPVVLKDSPLGFTDEDLPRISEEYDKLVEAYLERWRKGKGFFFFHFNMDLSNGPCVAKRLSGCGAGHEYFAVAENGDLYPCHQFVGREKYRLGSLDEGVTDQHWPQYFRESHVLNKEKCRDCWARFFCSGGCHANADLFHGDIRQPYETGCEIQKKRLECAIAVQAIMKLEKNK
;
A
#
# COMPACT_ATOMS: atom_id res chain seq x y z
N MET A 1 5.92 -9.47 -5.87
CA MET A 1 6.93 -9.57 -4.77
C MET A 1 7.23 -8.18 -4.23
N THR A 2 7.49 -8.03 -2.92
CA THR A 2 7.98 -6.77 -2.33
C THR A 2 9.47 -6.92 -1.98
N THR A 3 10.28 -5.89 -2.25
CA THR A 3 11.72 -5.91 -1.98
C THR A 3 12.24 -4.54 -1.52
N ASN A 4 13.25 -4.55 -0.64
CA ASN A 4 14.03 -3.36 -0.26
C ASN A 4 15.15 -3.02 -1.25
N GLY A 5 15.32 -3.78 -2.32
CA GLY A 5 16.28 -3.53 -3.38
C GLY A 5 17.74 -3.93 -3.12
N ILE A 6 18.09 -4.26 -1.89
CA ILE A 6 19.52 -4.48 -1.52
C ILE A 6 20.16 -5.66 -2.27
N LEU A 7 19.34 -6.67 -2.61
CA LEU A 7 19.77 -7.87 -3.32
C LEU A 7 19.39 -7.88 -4.82
N LEU A 8 18.87 -6.78 -5.35
CA LEU A 8 18.58 -6.65 -6.79
C LEU A 8 19.88 -6.43 -7.58
N ASN A 9 20.61 -7.50 -7.84
CA ASN A 9 21.71 -7.57 -8.80
C ASN A 9 21.20 -7.99 -10.19
N ASP A 10 22.08 -8.02 -11.19
CA ASP A 10 21.70 -8.33 -12.58
C ASP A 10 21.07 -9.72 -12.73
N GLU A 11 21.60 -10.71 -12.01
CA GLU A 11 21.11 -12.09 -12.03
C GLU A 11 19.67 -12.17 -11.46
N ASN A 12 19.44 -11.56 -10.28
CA ASN A 12 18.14 -11.54 -9.63
C ASN A 12 17.11 -10.76 -10.45
N ILE A 13 17.51 -9.62 -11.03
CA ILE A 13 16.64 -8.82 -11.90
C ILE A 13 16.26 -9.63 -13.13
N LYS A 14 17.23 -10.27 -13.78
CA LYS A 14 16.96 -11.13 -14.94
C LYS A 14 15.99 -12.25 -14.58
N TRP A 15 16.22 -12.95 -13.48
CA TRP A 15 15.34 -14.02 -13.04
C TRP A 15 13.90 -13.55 -12.76
N LEU A 16 13.75 -12.40 -12.08
CA LEU A 16 12.45 -11.80 -11.82
C LEU A 16 11.71 -11.38 -13.10
N ASN A 17 12.45 -10.93 -14.11
CA ASN A 17 11.90 -10.57 -15.40
C ASN A 17 11.49 -11.81 -16.21
N ASP A 18 12.36 -12.81 -16.28
CA ASP A 18 12.08 -14.06 -16.98
C ASP A 18 10.86 -14.81 -16.41
N ASN A 19 10.60 -14.65 -15.11
CA ASN A 19 9.45 -15.24 -14.42
C ASN A 19 8.27 -14.28 -14.23
N GLU A 20 8.27 -13.13 -14.87
CA GLU A 20 7.15 -12.17 -14.93
C GLU A 20 6.67 -11.68 -13.54
N PHE A 21 7.59 -11.43 -12.61
CA PHE A 21 7.23 -10.94 -11.28
C PHE A 21 6.83 -9.46 -11.30
N SER A 22 5.61 -9.15 -10.82
CA SER A 22 5.26 -7.80 -10.40
C SER A 22 6.01 -7.41 -9.14
N LEU A 23 6.57 -6.20 -9.09
CA LEU A 23 7.43 -5.76 -8.00
C LEU A 23 6.88 -4.53 -7.28
N VAL A 24 6.95 -4.58 -5.95
CA VAL A 24 6.80 -3.43 -5.07
C VAL A 24 8.17 -3.10 -4.51
N LEU A 25 8.70 -1.93 -4.89
CA LEU A 25 10.01 -1.45 -4.51
C LEU A 25 9.87 -0.53 -3.28
N SER A 26 10.47 -0.92 -2.16
CA SER A 26 10.30 -0.22 -0.89
C SER A 26 11.26 0.98 -0.78
N LEU A 27 10.73 2.21 -0.90
CA LEU A 27 11.45 3.46 -0.73
C LEU A 27 10.57 4.45 0.04
N ASP A 28 11.08 4.98 1.18
CA ASP A 28 10.26 5.82 2.07
C ASP A 28 10.34 7.32 1.74
N GLY A 29 10.96 7.70 0.63
CA GLY A 29 11.06 9.10 0.18
C GLY A 29 12.47 9.64 0.24
N ARG A 30 12.66 10.80 0.87
CA ARG A 30 13.97 11.47 1.02
C ARG A 30 15.02 10.55 1.65
N LYS A 31 16.27 10.73 1.26
CA LYS A 31 17.38 9.87 1.71
C LYS A 31 17.47 9.77 3.23
N GLU A 32 17.43 10.90 3.92
CA GLU A 32 17.52 10.95 5.39
C GLU A 32 16.35 10.21 6.07
N VAL A 33 15.15 10.27 5.50
CA VAL A 33 13.96 9.55 5.99
C VAL A 33 14.13 8.05 5.79
N HIS A 34 14.50 7.66 4.57
CA HIS A 34 14.69 6.25 4.23
C HIS A 34 15.81 5.60 5.07
N ASP A 35 16.98 6.25 5.15
CA ASP A 35 18.15 5.72 5.85
C ASP A 35 17.90 5.59 7.37
N ALA A 36 17.11 6.51 7.96
CA ALA A 36 16.71 6.43 9.36
C ALA A 36 15.81 5.23 9.67
N MET A 37 14.92 4.86 8.72
CA MET A 37 13.95 3.79 8.92
C MET A 37 14.41 2.43 8.39
N ARG A 38 15.35 2.42 7.44
CA ARG A 38 15.85 1.21 6.77
C ARG A 38 17.39 1.16 6.74
N PRO A 39 18.07 1.21 7.89
CA PRO A 39 19.52 1.07 7.89
C PRO A 39 19.95 -0.33 7.45
N CYS A 40 21.15 -0.43 6.88
CA CYS A 40 21.80 -1.72 6.69
C CYS A 40 22.20 -2.35 8.04
N VAL A 41 22.52 -3.64 8.05
CA VAL A 41 22.96 -4.37 9.26
C VAL A 41 24.15 -3.68 9.97
N GLY A 42 25.03 -3.03 9.21
CA GLY A 42 26.18 -2.26 9.74
C GLY A 42 25.85 -0.81 10.18
N GLY A 43 24.58 -0.39 10.17
CA GLY A 43 24.14 0.95 10.54
C GLY A 43 24.29 2.01 9.44
N GLN A 44 24.86 1.67 8.29
CA GLN A 44 24.96 2.59 7.14
C GLN A 44 23.59 2.73 6.49
N GLY A 45 23.34 3.86 5.80
CA GLY A 45 22.16 4.08 4.99
C GLY A 45 22.04 3.07 3.84
N SER A 46 20.82 2.74 3.47
CA SER A 46 20.52 1.82 2.36
C SER A 46 20.02 2.52 1.10
N TYR A 47 19.69 3.81 1.18
CA TYR A 47 19.06 4.59 0.13
C TYR A 47 19.80 4.53 -1.21
N ASP A 48 21.08 4.91 -1.23
CA ASP A 48 21.85 5.02 -2.47
C ASP A 48 21.91 3.69 -3.22
N LYS A 49 22.07 2.59 -2.48
CA LYS A 49 22.09 1.25 -3.05
C LYS A 49 20.72 0.83 -3.55
N ALA A 50 19.68 1.11 -2.79
CA ALA A 50 18.30 0.78 -3.17
C ALA A 50 17.89 1.52 -4.44
N VAL A 51 18.10 2.86 -4.49
CA VAL A 51 17.77 3.70 -5.65
C VAL A 51 18.51 3.26 -6.90
N ALA A 52 19.82 3.03 -6.81
CA ALA A 52 20.61 2.55 -7.95
C ALA A 52 20.08 1.20 -8.50
N ASN A 53 19.75 0.27 -7.62
CA ASN A 53 19.21 -1.03 -8.01
C ASN A 53 17.77 -0.92 -8.56
N PHE A 54 16.96 0.01 -8.04
CA PHE A 54 15.60 0.25 -8.55
C PHE A 54 15.62 0.82 -9.96
N HIS A 55 16.49 1.80 -10.25
CA HIS A 55 16.69 2.30 -11.61
C HIS A 55 17.12 1.19 -12.55
N LYS A 56 18.11 0.38 -12.18
CA LYS A 56 18.56 -0.75 -12.97
C LYS A 56 17.41 -1.74 -13.27
N CYS A 57 16.59 -2.05 -12.28
CA CYS A 57 15.44 -2.92 -12.44
C CYS A 57 14.39 -2.32 -13.39
N LEU A 58 14.05 -1.03 -13.22
CA LEU A 58 13.08 -0.34 -14.07
C LEU A 58 13.60 -0.18 -15.49
N ASP A 59 14.89 0.16 -15.68
CA ASP A 59 15.50 0.30 -17.01
C ASP A 59 15.48 -1.04 -17.77
N SER A 60 15.68 -2.16 -17.08
CA SER A 60 15.61 -3.50 -17.69
C SER A 60 14.20 -3.88 -18.18
N ARG A 61 13.18 -3.13 -17.76
CA ARG A 61 11.76 -3.34 -18.12
C ARG A 61 11.24 -2.35 -19.16
N LYS A 62 12.01 -1.30 -19.50
CA LYS A 62 11.64 -0.32 -20.51
C LYS A 62 11.61 -0.96 -21.90
N GLY A 63 10.52 -0.71 -22.64
CA GLY A 63 10.35 -1.22 -24.01
C GLY A 63 10.05 -2.72 -24.13
N GLY A 64 9.83 -3.40 -23.01
CA GLY A 64 9.35 -4.78 -22.99
C GLY A 64 7.83 -4.87 -22.96
N ASP A 65 7.28 -6.07 -23.28
CA ASP A 65 5.85 -6.36 -23.26
C ASP A 65 5.27 -6.52 -21.83
N TYR A 66 5.94 -5.98 -20.82
CA TYR A 66 5.56 -6.21 -19.42
C TYR A 66 4.18 -5.64 -19.07
N ASP A 67 3.84 -4.46 -19.59
CA ASP A 67 2.53 -3.84 -19.37
C ASP A 67 1.40 -4.66 -19.98
N TYR A 68 1.61 -5.30 -21.13
CA TYR A 68 0.63 -6.18 -21.78
C TYR A 68 0.41 -7.50 -21.04
N ARG A 69 1.40 -7.92 -20.24
CA ARG A 69 1.36 -9.17 -19.45
C ARG A 69 0.84 -8.97 -18.03
N GLY A 70 0.49 -7.72 -17.65
CA GLY A 70 0.04 -7.40 -16.30
C GLY A 70 1.16 -7.45 -15.25
N VAL A 71 2.41 -7.27 -15.67
CA VAL A 71 3.58 -7.20 -14.77
C VAL A 71 3.82 -5.75 -14.38
N TYR A 72 3.48 -5.42 -13.14
CA TYR A 72 3.57 -4.05 -12.63
C TYR A 72 4.79 -3.86 -11.74
N THR A 73 5.39 -2.67 -11.81
CA THR A 73 6.45 -2.26 -10.90
C THR A 73 6.16 -0.85 -10.40
N TYR A 74 6.13 -0.68 -9.09
CA TYR A 74 5.91 0.63 -8.48
C TYR A 74 6.66 0.77 -7.16
N LEU A 75 6.91 2.03 -6.75
CA LEU A 75 7.50 2.33 -5.46
C LEU A 75 6.43 2.46 -4.39
N ARG A 76 6.72 1.92 -3.22
CA ARG A 76 5.88 2.06 -2.04
C ARG A 76 6.70 2.52 -0.85
N GLY A 77 6.38 3.73 -0.39
CA GLY A 77 6.93 4.30 0.83
C GLY A 77 5.99 4.14 2.02
N THR A 78 6.55 4.36 3.21
CA THR A 78 5.80 4.39 4.47
C THR A 78 6.12 5.68 5.20
N TYR A 79 5.08 6.42 5.63
CA TYR A 79 5.27 7.58 6.49
C TYR A 79 4.87 7.26 7.94
N THR A 80 5.55 7.94 8.86
CA THR A 80 5.44 7.78 10.31
C THR A 80 5.29 9.16 10.97
N LYS A 81 5.19 9.21 12.30
CA LYS A 81 5.28 10.50 13.03
C LYS A 81 6.57 11.28 12.75
N ASN A 82 7.65 10.60 12.34
CA ASN A 82 8.93 11.27 12.07
C ASN A 82 8.96 12.00 10.72
N ASN A 83 8.10 11.62 9.76
CA ASN A 83 8.03 12.23 8.44
C ASN A 83 6.57 12.55 8.04
N MET A 84 5.86 13.26 8.91
CA MET A 84 4.48 13.71 8.63
C MET A 84 4.40 14.71 7.47
N ASP A 85 5.51 15.26 7.02
CA ASP A 85 5.65 16.07 5.80
C ASP A 85 5.88 15.20 4.55
N PHE A 86 5.16 14.08 4.46
CA PHE A 86 5.33 13.04 3.45
C PHE A 86 5.09 13.50 2.00
N THR A 87 4.49 14.67 1.78
CA THR A 87 4.45 15.31 0.46
C THR A 87 5.86 15.46 -0.10
N LYS A 88 6.82 15.90 0.73
CA LYS A 88 8.21 16.03 0.31
C LYS A 88 8.84 14.69 -0.06
N ASP A 89 8.45 13.62 0.62
CA ASP A 89 8.93 12.27 0.35
C ASP A 89 8.40 11.74 -0.99
N VAL A 90 7.10 11.95 -1.26
CA VAL A 90 6.49 11.60 -2.56
C VAL A 90 7.12 12.38 -3.70
N LEU A 91 7.32 13.70 -3.51
CA LEU A 91 7.94 14.54 -4.53
C LEU A 91 9.42 14.19 -4.76
N SER A 92 10.17 13.87 -3.71
CA SER A 92 11.56 13.41 -3.79
C SER A 92 11.67 12.12 -4.62
N MET A 93 10.79 11.14 -4.41
CA MET A 93 10.76 9.93 -5.25
C MET A 93 10.50 10.24 -6.72
N ASN A 94 9.59 11.18 -7.01
CA ASN A 94 9.34 11.58 -8.39
C ASN A 94 10.52 12.39 -9.00
N ASP A 95 11.20 13.22 -8.21
CA ASP A 95 12.40 13.95 -8.66
C ASP A 95 13.58 13.01 -8.95
N GLU A 96 13.65 11.84 -8.29
CA GLU A 96 14.57 10.75 -8.63
C GLU A 96 14.19 10.01 -9.93
N GLY A 97 13.09 10.39 -10.59
CA GLY A 97 12.66 9.79 -11.86
C GLY A 97 11.73 8.58 -11.71
N PHE A 98 11.11 8.40 -10.55
CA PHE A 98 10.12 7.34 -10.35
C PHE A 98 8.70 7.86 -10.58
N ASP A 99 7.96 7.25 -11.49
CA ASP A 99 6.67 7.75 -11.97
C ASP A 99 5.44 7.00 -11.43
N ILE A 100 5.60 5.86 -10.78
CA ILE A 100 4.50 5.09 -10.20
C ILE A 100 4.75 4.91 -8.70
N LEU A 101 4.00 5.67 -7.89
CA LEU A 101 4.26 5.86 -6.47
C LEU A 101 3.06 5.52 -5.60
N SER A 102 3.35 4.99 -4.41
CA SER A 102 2.40 4.81 -3.32
C SER A 102 3.05 5.22 -2.00
N MET A 103 2.27 5.83 -1.10
CA MET A 103 2.73 6.21 0.24
C MET A 103 1.69 5.80 1.27
N GLU A 104 2.08 4.92 2.21
CA GLU A 104 1.19 4.34 3.20
C GLU A 104 1.49 4.85 4.62
N PRO A 105 0.49 5.06 5.47
CA PRO A 105 0.73 5.29 6.89
C PRO A 105 1.28 4.04 7.56
N VAL A 106 2.23 4.22 8.47
CA VAL A 106 2.61 3.14 9.37
C VAL A 106 1.42 2.76 10.25
N VAL A 107 1.25 1.48 10.52
CA VAL A 107 0.23 0.99 11.45
C VAL A 107 0.93 0.24 12.57
N LEU A 108 1.06 0.91 13.70
CA LEU A 108 1.70 0.40 14.91
C LEU A 108 0.86 0.79 16.12
N LYS A 109 0.61 -0.17 17.01
CA LYS A 109 -0.02 0.04 18.30
C LYS A 109 1.07 0.24 19.36
N ASP A 110 0.85 1.18 20.26
CA ASP A 110 1.74 1.44 21.41
C ASP A 110 3.19 1.76 21.01
N SER A 111 3.36 2.48 19.90
CA SER A 111 4.67 2.87 19.35
C SER A 111 4.75 4.39 19.16
N PRO A 112 5.91 5.01 19.45
CA PRO A 112 6.11 6.44 19.21
C PRO A 112 6.06 6.81 17.71
N LEU A 113 6.17 5.85 16.80
CA LEU A 113 6.06 6.04 15.35
C LEU A 113 4.62 5.92 14.84
N GLY A 114 3.72 5.27 15.63
CA GLY A 114 2.33 5.03 15.25
C GLY A 114 1.48 6.28 15.39
N PHE A 115 0.42 6.35 14.59
CA PHE A 115 -0.53 7.47 14.60
C PHE A 115 -1.64 7.27 15.62
N THR A 116 -2.10 8.40 16.16
CA THR A 116 -3.31 8.52 17.01
C THR A 116 -4.28 9.51 16.36
N ASP A 117 -5.47 9.65 16.93
CA ASP A 117 -6.47 10.59 16.43
C ASP A 117 -6.00 12.06 16.52
N GLU A 118 -5.07 12.37 17.44
CA GLU A 118 -4.47 13.70 17.56
C GLU A 118 -3.63 14.10 16.34
N ASP A 119 -3.12 13.13 15.58
CA ASP A 119 -2.31 13.34 14.40
C ASP A 119 -3.16 13.61 13.13
N LEU A 120 -4.46 13.26 13.17
CA LEU A 120 -5.34 13.32 12.01
C LEU A 120 -5.45 14.70 11.36
N PRO A 121 -5.56 15.83 12.10
CA PRO A 121 -5.60 17.15 11.48
C PRO A 121 -4.36 17.44 10.65
N ARG A 122 -3.16 17.14 11.18
CA ARG A 122 -1.89 17.35 10.48
C ARG A 122 -1.75 16.45 9.25
N ILE A 123 -2.16 15.18 9.36
CA ILE A 123 -2.16 14.24 8.22
C ILE A 123 -3.12 14.74 7.13
N SER A 124 -4.30 15.26 7.52
CA SER A 124 -5.27 15.81 6.59
C SER A 124 -4.71 17.01 5.82
N GLU A 125 -4.11 17.98 6.53
CA GLU A 125 -3.44 19.13 5.91
C GLU A 125 -2.32 18.72 4.95
N GLU A 126 -1.58 17.66 5.30
CA GLU A 126 -0.49 17.18 4.45
C GLU A 126 -1.00 16.52 3.17
N TYR A 127 -2.14 15.81 3.23
CA TYR A 127 -2.81 15.33 2.01
C TYR A 127 -3.31 16.48 1.12
N ASP A 128 -3.79 17.59 1.68
CA ASP A 128 -4.17 18.77 0.90
C ASP A 128 -2.95 19.38 0.18
N LYS A 129 -1.81 19.50 0.87
CA LYS A 129 -0.55 19.94 0.24
C LYS A 129 -0.11 18.99 -0.88
N LEU A 130 -0.27 17.67 -0.68
CA LEU A 130 0.05 16.70 -1.71
C LEU A 130 -0.85 16.86 -2.94
N VAL A 131 -2.15 17.13 -2.77
CA VAL A 131 -3.07 17.42 -3.88
C VAL A 131 -2.60 18.63 -4.67
N GLU A 132 -2.25 19.74 -3.99
CA GLU A 132 -1.77 20.96 -4.65
C GLU A 132 -0.49 20.70 -5.44
N ALA A 133 0.50 20.06 -4.84
CA ALA A 133 1.77 19.74 -5.47
C ALA A 133 1.61 18.76 -6.65
N TYR A 134 0.73 17.76 -6.51
CA TYR A 134 0.40 16.79 -7.55
C TYR A 134 -0.21 17.49 -8.79
N LEU A 135 -1.21 18.34 -8.59
CA LEU A 135 -1.86 19.11 -9.65
C LEU A 135 -0.91 20.11 -10.31
N GLU A 136 -0.04 20.75 -9.53
CA GLU A 136 0.99 21.65 -10.07
C GLU A 136 1.95 20.92 -11.00
N ARG A 137 2.46 19.74 -10.61
CA ARG A 137 3.32 18.90 -11.45
C ARG A 137 2.58 18.44 -12.72
N TRP A 138 1.34 18.02 -12.58
CA TRP A 138 0.52 17.63 -13.72
C TRP A 138 0.35 18.77 -14.71
N ARG A 139 0.01 19.99 -14.27
CA ARG A 139 -0.13 21.20 -15.13
C ARG A 139 1.17 21.55 -15.85
N LYS A 140 2.32 21.28 -15.26
CA LYS A 140 3.65 21.51 -15.83
C LYS A 140 4.13 20.38 -16.75
N GLY A 141 3.33 19.35 -17.01
CA GLY A 141 3.73 18.19 -17.81
C GLY A 141 4.73 17.26 -17.13
N LYS A 142 4.87 17.38 -15.78
CA LYS A 142 5.71 16.54 -14.90
C LYS A 142 4.86 15.66 -13.98
N GLY A 143 3.67 15.27 -14.47
CA GLY A 143 2.76 14.42 -13.71
C GLY A 143 3.33 13.03 -13.51
N PHE A 144 2.93 12.39 -12.42
CA PHE A 144 3.26 11.01 -12.07
C PHE A 144 1.99 10.26 -11.65
N PHE A 145 2.04 8.94 -11.61
CA PHE A 145 0.94 8.12 -11.12
C PHE A 145 1.06 7.97 -9.61
N PHE A 146 0.15 8.57 -8.86
CA PHE A 146 0.04 8.34 -7.42
C PHE A 146 -1.14 7.41 -7.15
N PHE A 147 -0.84 6.20 -6.67
CA PHE A 147 -1.79 5.10 -6.52
C PHE A 147 -3.10 5.52 -5.83
N HIS A 148 -3.01 6.31 -4.75
CA HIS A 148 -4.16 6.70 -3.95
C HIS A 148 -5.05 7.76 -4.59
N PHE A 149 -4.59 8.48 -5.62
CA PHE A 149 -5.38 9.48 -6.36
C PHE A 149 -5.98 8.93 -7.66
N ASN A 150 -5.58 7.71 -8.06
CA ASN A 150 -6.08 7.07 -9.26
C ASN A 150 -7.24 6.13 -8.93
N MET A 151 -8.45 6.67 -8.98
CA MET A 151 -9.69 5.94 -8.80
C MET A 151 -10.55 6.07 -10.05
N ASP A 152 -11.14 4.98 -10.52
CA ASP A 152 -12.17 5.07 -11.56
C ASP A 152 -13.47 5.56 -10.92
N LEU A 153 -13.78 6.83 -11.17
CA LEU A 153 -15.02 7.47 -10.73
C LEU A 153 -16.10 7.44 -11.82
N SER A 154 -15.77 7.04 -13.05
CA SER A 154 -16.68 7.12 -14.20
C SER A 154 -17.68 5.96 -14.24
N ASN A 155 -17.27 4.76 -13.86
CA ASN A 155 -18.11 3.56 -13.91
C ASN A 155 -18.63 3.12 -12.53
N GLY A 156 -18.20 3.80 -11.46
CA GLY A 156 -18.46 3.37 -10.09
C GLY A 156 -17.75 2.06 -9.71
N PRO A 157 -17.73 1.72 -8.42
CA PRO A 157 -17.11 0.48 -7.97
C PRO A 157 -17.99 -0.73 -8.29
N CYS A 158 -17.39 -1.83 -8.73
CA CYS A 158 -18.05 -3.12 -8.75
C CYS A 158 -18.29 -3.58 -7.30
N VAL A 159 -19.53 -3.54 -6.84
CA VAL A 159 -19.91 -3.84 -5.46
C VAL A 159 -19.42 -5.23 -5.04
N ALA A 160 -19.58 -6.25 -5.88
CA ALA A 160 -19.15 -7.60 -5.56
C ALA A 160 -17.65 -7.71 -5.27
N LYS A 161 -16.81 -6.98 -6.04
CA LYS A 161 -15.36 -6.92 -5.83
C LYS A 161 -14.94 -5.99 -4.68
N ARG A 162 -15.87 -5.20 -4.14
CA ARG A 162 -15.59 -4.17 -3.12
C ARG A 162 -16.23 -4.49 -1.76
N LEU A 163 -16.88 -5.63 -1.64
CA LEU A 163 -17.43 -6.07 -0.36
C LEU A 163 -16.32 -6.37 0.64
N SER A 164 -15.26 -7.04 0.22
CA SER A 164 -14.07 -7.31 1.01
C SER A 164 -12.84 -6.71 0.31
N GLY A 165 -11.86 -6.24 1.06
CA GLY A 165 -10.70 -5.54 0.51
C GLY A 165 -9.78 -6.45 -0.30
N CYS A 166 -8.91 -7.19 0.38
CA CYS A 166 -7.81 -7.93 -0.26
C CYS A 166 -8.06 -9.43 -0.42
N GLY A 167 -9.20 -9.97 0.06
CA GLY A 167 -9.48 -11.40 0.01
C GLY A 167 -8.64 -12.29 0.94
N ALA A 168 -7.91 -11.68 1.90
CA ALA A 168 -7.10 -12.41 2.86
C ALA A 168 -7.90 -13.52 3.57
N GLY A 169 -7.32 -14.70 3.68
CA GLY A 169 -7.89 -15.83 4.39
C GLY A 169 -8.94 -16.63 3.63
N HIS A 170 -9.38 -16.20 2.43
CA HIS A 170 -10.37 -16.94 1.63
C HIS A 170 -10.11 -16.90 0.11
N GLU A 171 -9.44 -15.88 -0.42
CA GLU A 171 -9.05 -15.80 -1.84
C GLU A 171 -7.55 -16.05 -2.03
N TYR A 172 -6.75 -15.80 -1.00
CA TYR A 172 -5.33 -16.15 -0.95
C TYR A 172 -4.86 -16.41 0.48
N PHE A 173 -3.70 -17.05 0.60
CA PHE A 173 -3.04 -17.36 1.86
C PHE A 173 -1.57 -16.98 1.83
N ALA A 174 -1.00 -16.74 3.00
CA ALA A 174 0.45 -16.67 3.17
C ALA A 174 0.98 -18.03 3.61
N VAL A 175 2.09 -18.45 3.03
CA VAL A 175 2.84 -19.64 3.41
C VAL A 175 4.02 -19.18 4.26
N ALA A 176 4.13 -19.66 5.49
CA ALA A 176 5.27 -19.43 6.36
C ALA A 176 6.44 -20.33 5.95
N GLU A 177 7.64 -20.05 6.46
CA GLU A 177 8.87 -20.80 6.14
C GLU A 177 8.82 -22.28 6.52
N ASN A 178 8.02 -22.62 7.52
CA ASN A 178 7.78 -24.00 7.98
C ASN A 178 6.64 -24.71 7.24
N GLY A 179 6.04 -24.05 6.22
CA GLY A 179 4.94 -24.60 5.45
C GLY A 179 3.54 -24.33 6.02
N ASP A 180 3.41 -23.66 7.17
CA ASP A 180 2.11 -23.31 7.74
C ASP A 180 1.38 -22.26 6.89
N LEU A 181 0.06 -22.37 6.84
CA LEU A 181 -0.83 -21.48 6.11
C LEU A 181 -1.46 -20.45 7.06
N TYR A 182 -1.44 -19.18 6.64
CA TYR A 182 -2.04 -18.06 7.37
C TYR A 182 -2.89 -17.18 6.44
N PRO A 183 -3.86 -16.40 6.95
CA PRO A 183 -4.73 -15.54 6.14
C PRO A 183 -3.97 -14.55 5.25
N CYS A 184 -2.89 -13.94 5.76
CA CYS A 184 -1.95 -13.11 5.01
C CYS A 184 -0.61 -13.01 5.77
N HIS A 185 0.39 -12.37 5.14
CA HIS A 185 1.74 -12.21 5.74
C HIS A 185 1.73 -11.53 7.12
N GLN A 186 0.76 -10.66 7.42
CA GLN A 186 0.67 -10.00 8.72
C GLN A 186 0.15 -10.91 9.86
N PHE A 187 -0.41 -12.06 9.52
CA PHE A 187 -0.86 -13.06 10.49
C PHE A 187 0.15 -14.20 10.68
N VAL A 188 1.23 -14.26 9.89
CA VAL A 188 2.27 -15.29 10.02
C VAL A 188 2.83 -15.29 11.45
N GLY A 189 2.91 -16.49 12.05
CA GLY A 189 3.37 -16.68 13.42
C GLY A 189 2.34 -16.40 14.52
N ARG A 190 1.12 -15.98 14.16
CA ARG A 190 0.01 -15.85 15.11
C ARG A 190 -0.79 -17.15 15.14
N GLU A 191 -0.47 -18.05 16.07
CA GLU A 191 -1.02 -19.41 16.13
C GLU A 191 -2.54 -19.46 16.04
N LYS A 192 -3.23 -18.50 16.67
CA LYS A 192 -4.70 -18.34 16.57
C LYS A 192 -5.24 -18.36 15.13
N TYR A 193 -4.45 -17.89 14.17
CA TYR A 193 -4.85 -17.73 12.77
C TYR A 193 -4.20 -18.75 11.82
N ARG A 194 -3.57 -19.79 12.37
CA ARG A 194 -3.05 -20.88 11.54
C ARG A 194 -4.21 -21.61 10.89
N LEU A 195 -4.18 -21.74 9.56
CA LEU A 195 -5.24 -22.34 8.77
C LEU A 195 -5.01 -23.83 8.46
N GLY A 196 -3.77 -24.27 8.59
CA GLY A 196 -3.29 -25.60 8.21
C GLY A 196 -1.86 -25.54 7.72
N SER A 197 -1.49 -26.42 6.80
CA SER A 197 -0.15 -26.49 6.23
C SER A 197 -0.17 -26.82 4.74
N LEU A 198 0.98 -26.74 4.06
CA LEU A 198 1.10 -27.15 2.66
C LEU A 198 0.82 -28.66 2.47
N ASP A 199 1.16 -29.47 3.47
CA ASP A 199 0.99 -30.93 3.40
C ASP A 199 -0.47 -31.35 3.66
N GLU A 200 -1.15 -30.66 4.60
CA GLU A 200 -2.50 -31.02 5.03
C GLU A 200 -3.59 -30.20 4.32
N GLY A 201 -3.18 -29.10 3.67
CA GLY A 201 -4.11 -28.11 3.15
C GLY A 201 -4.71 -27.24 4.25
N VAL A 202 -5.84 -26.60 3.96
CA VAL A 202 -6.59 -25.80 4.93
C VAL A 202 -7.45 -26.74 5.77
N THR A 203 -7.05 -26.97 7.01
CA THR A 203 -7.73 -27.87 7.97
C THR A 203 -8.73 -27.14 8.84
N ASP A 204 -8.47 -25.84 9.16
CA ASP A 204 -9.40 -24.99 9.89
C ASP A 204 -10.29 -24.21 8.91
N GLN A 205 -11.57 -24.57 8.83
CA GLN A 205 -12.57 -23.91 7.97
C GLN A 205 -13.24 -22.72 8.66
N HIS A 206 -13.05 -22.53 9.96
CA HIS A 206 -13.65 -21.43 10.70
C HIS A 206 -13.12 -20.08 10.22
N TRP A 207 -11.77 -19.93 10.15
CA TRP A 207 -11.17 -18.68 9.76
C TRP A 207 -11.46 -18.27 8.31
N PRO A 208 -11.31 -19.12 7.29
CA PRO A 208 -11.69 -18.78 5.92
C PRO A 208 -13.11 -18.27 5.80
N GLN A 209 -14.06 -18.91 6.48
CA GLN A 209 -15.44 -18.44 6.52
C GLN A 209 -15.58 -17.11 7.24
N TYR A 210 -14.96 -16.95 8.43
CA TYR A 210 -15.01 -15.72 9.21
C TYR A 210 -14.42 -14.52 8.45
N PHE A 211 -13.30 -14.71 7.74
CA PHE A 211 -12.72 -13.67 6.87
C PHE A 211 -13.64 -13.31 5.70
N ARG A 212 -14.23 -14.31 5.03
CA ARG A 212 -15.19 -14.08 3.94
C ARG A 212 -16.40 -13.28 4.40
N GLU A 213 -16.94 -13.60 5.57
CA GLU A 213 -18.09 -12.92 6.14
C GLU A 213 -17.75 -11.55 6.74
N SER A 214 -16.47 -11.25 6.97
CA SER A 214 -16.02 -9.97 7.54
C SER A 214 -15.95 -8.85 6.49
N HIS A 215 -16.99 -8.72 5.68
CA HIS A 215 -17.13 -7.70 4.63
C HIS A 215 -17.87 -6.44 5.11
N VAL A 216 -17.89 -5.38 4.30
CA VAL A 216 -18.39 -4.05 4.67
C VAL A 216 -19.83 -4.02 5.17
N LEU A 217 -20.69 -4.93 4.72
CA LEU A 217 -22.10 -4.98 5.15
C LEU A 217 -22.28 -5.69 6.51
N ASN A 218 -21.29 -6.49 6.93
CA ASN A 218 -21.28 -7.20 8.21
C ASN A 218 -20.42 -6.51 9.28
N LYS A 219 -19.72 -5.42 8.93
CA LYS A 219 -19.03 -4.55 9.86
C LYS A 219 -19.92 -3.36 10.20
N GLU A 220 -20.33 -3.23 11.46
CA GLU A 220 -21.29 -2.22 11.90
C GLU A 220 -20.91 -0.81 11.45
N LYS A 221 -19.69 -0.36 11.75
CA LYS A 221 -19.18 0.98 11.36
C LYS A 221 -19.03 1.16 9.84
N CYS A 222 -18.88 0.07 9.07
CA CYS A 222 -18.72 0.16 7.62
C CYS A 222 -20.05 0.21 6.88
N ARG A 223 -21.10 -0.41 7.42
CA ARG A 223 -22.40 -0.56 6.75
C ARG A 223 -23.01 0.77 6.30
N ASP A 224 -22.83 1.81 7.09
CA ASP A 224 -23.39 3.15 6.82
C ASP A 224 -22.31 4.17 6.37
N CYS A 225 -21.04 3.71 6.17
CA CYS A 225 -19.94 4.57 5.74
C CYS A 225 -20.05 4.89 4.24
N TRP A 226 -19.99 6.19 3.89
CA TRP A 226 -20.01 6.65 2.50
C TRP A 226 -18.86 6.06 1.65
N ALA A 227 -17.70 5.81 2.29
CA ALA A 227 -16.49 5.32 1.63
C ALA A 227 -16.46 3.78 1.45
N ARG A 228 -17.47 3.03 1.95
CA ARG A 228 -17.41 1.58 2.10
C ARG A 228 -17.01 0.81 0.84
N PHE A 229 -17.53 1.18 -0.32
CA PHE A 229 -17.25 0.46 -1.57
C PHE A 229 -15.95 0.89 -2.26
N PHE A 230 -15.28 1.93 -1.76
CA PHE A 230 -13.93 2.30 -2.17
C PHE A 230 -12.87 1.83 -1.18
N CYS A 231 -13.18 1.87 0.13
CA CYS A 231 -12.31 1.38 1.20
C CYS A 231 -12.34 -0.14 1.33
N SER A 232 -13.50 -0.78 1.06
CA SER A 232 -13.72 -2.23 1.18
C SER A 232 -13.50 -2.79 2.60
N GLY A 233 -13.74 -1.96 3.64
CA GLY A 233 -13.74 -2.38 5.04
C GLY A 233 -12.39 -2.37 5.75
N GLY A 234 -11.35 -1.79 5.13
CA GLY A 234 -10.02 -1.67 5.72
C GLY A 234 -9.23 -2.98 5.82
N CYS A 235 -8.08 -2.92 6.47
CA CYS A 235 -7.20 -4.08 6.66
C CYS A 235 -7.65 -4.92 7.87
N HIS A 236 -7.86 -6.21 7.67
CA HIS A 236 -8.21 -7.15 8.73
C HIS A 236 -7.12 -7.27 9.81
N ALA A 237 -5.84 -7.25 9.40
CA ALA A 237 -4.73 -7.33 10.33
C ALA A 237 -4.62 -6.08 11.22
N ASN A 238 -4.91 -4.90 10.66
CA ASN A 238 -4.96 -3.66 11.44
C ASN A 238 -6.12 -3.69 12.44
N ALA A 239 -7.29 -4.16 12.01
CA ALA A 239 -8.45 -4.33 12.88
C ALA A 239 -8.14 -5.28 14.05
N ASP A 240 -7.54 -6.44 13.77
CA ASP A 240 -7.12 -7.38 14.82
C ASP A 240 -6.06 -6.78 15.76
N LEU A 241 -5.09 -6.04 15.22
CA LEU A 241 -4.03 -5.41 16.02
C LEU A 241 -4.60 -4.44 17.08
N PHE A 242 -5.60 -3.66 16.72
CA PHE A 242 -6.16 -2.62 17.60
C PHE A 242 -7.29 -3.14 18.50
N HIS A 243 -8.12 -4.05 18.01
CA HIS A 243 -9.35 -4.49 18.66
C HIS A 243 -9.39 -5.97 19.01
N GLY A 244 -8.45 -6.80 18.50
CA GLY A 244 -8.52 -8.26 18.66
C GLY A 244 -9.62 -8.93 17.82
N ASP A 245 -10.29 -8.16 16.96
CA ASP A 245 -11.38 -8.59 16.10
C ASP A 245 -11.28 -7.95 14.70
N ILE A 246 -11.21 -8.79 13.67
CA ILE A 246 -11.11 -8.35 12.27
C ILE A 246 -12.35 -7.61 11.75
N ARG A 247 -13.48 -7.69 12.48
CA ARG A 247 -14.73 -6.99 12.16
C ARG A 247 -14.80 -5.57 12.67
N GLN A 248 -13.95 -5.19 13.63
CA GLN A 248 -13.87 -3.84 14.17
C GLN A 248 -12.79 -3.04 13.42
N PRO A 249 -13.15 -2.11 12.52
CA PRO A 249 -12.14 -1.40 11.75
C PRO A 249 -11.31 -0.46 12.62
N TYR A 250 -10.03 -0.32 12.27
CA TYR A 250 -9.11 0.63 12.89
C TYR A 250 -9.51 2.06 12.53
N GLU A 251 -10.00 2.85 13.50
CA GLU A 251 -10.68 4.13 13.29
C GLU A 251 -9.77 5.19 12.70
N THR A 252 -8.57 5.40 13.24
CA THR A 252 -7.60 6.35 12.70
C THR A 252 -7.30 6.05 11.23
N GLY A 253 -7.17 4.76 10.87
CA GLY A 253 -7.04 4.33 9.48
C GLY A 253 -8.27 4.62 8.63
N CYS A 254 -9.48 4.59 9.21
CA CYS A 254 -10.72 4.97 8.50
C CYS A 254 -10.70 6.45 8.12
N GLU A 255 -10.30 7.34 9.03
CA GLU A 255 -10.27 8.77 8.76
C GLU A 255 -9.19 9.12 7.71
N ILE A 256 -8.01 8.53 7.81
CA ILE A 256 -6.96 8.67 6.78
C ILE A 256 -7.48 8.20 5.40
N GLN A 257 -8.17 7.08 5.35
CA GLN A 257 -8.71 6.54 4.09
C GLN A 257 -9.82 7.43 3.51
N LYS A 258 -10.70 7.99 4.33
CA LYS A 258 -11.71 8.95 3.89
C LYS A 258 -11.06 10.20 3.29
N LYS A 259 -10.04 10.75 3.96
CA LYS A 259 -9.28 11.90 3.44
C LYS A 259 -8.61 11.61 2.10
N ARG A 260 -8.00 10.44 1.94
CA ARG A 260 -7.45 9.99 0.65
C ARG A 260 -8.50 9.96 -0.46
N LEU A 261 -9.70 9.45 -0.15
CA LEU A 261 -10.80 9.39 -1.11
C LEU A 261 -11.29 10.78 -1.51
N GLU A 262 -11.42 11.70 -0.55
CA GLU A 262 -11.77 13.11 -0.81
C GLU A 262 -10.73 13.76 -1.74
N CYS A 263 -9.45 13.57 -1.45
CA CYS A 263 -8.34 14.05 -2.28
C CYS A 263 -8.38 13.45 -3.69
N ALA A 264 -8.63 12.13 -3.82
CA ALA A 264 -8.74 11.47 -5.12
C ALA A 264 -9.91 12.03 -5.95
N ILE A 265 -11.07 12.25 -5.33
CA ILE A 265 -12.25 12.87 -5.98
C ILE A 265 -11.90 14.29 -6.44
N ALA A 266 -11.30 15.10 -5.57
CA ALA A 266 -10.90 16.47 -5.89
C ALA A 266 -9.92 16.51 -7.07
N VAL A 267 -8.86 15.71 -7.05
CA VAL A 267 -7.86 15.60 -8.13
C VAL A 267 -8.53 15.21 -9.45
N GLN A 268 -9.35 14.16 -9.47
CA GLN A 268 -10.03 13.69 -10.68
C GLN A 268 -11.00 14.76 -11.24
N ALA A 269 -11.76 15.42 -10.37
CA ALA A 269 -12.69 16.49 -10.79
C ALA A 269 -11.94 17.68 -11.40
N ILE A 270 -10.88 18.16 -10.75
CA ILE A 270 -10.08 19.30 -11.23
C ILE A 270 -9.41 18.95 -12.56
N MET A 271 -8.75 17.81 -12.66
CA MET A 271 -8.09 17.38 -13.90
C MET A 271 -9.07 17.24 -15.06
N LYS A 272 -10.30 16.75 -14.81
CA LYS A 272 -11.35 16.64 -15.83
C LYS A 272 -11.85 18.01 -16.27
N LEU A 273 -12.06 18.94 -15.34
CA LEU A 273 -12.51 20.29 -15.65
C LEU A 273 -11.46 21.10 -16.43
N GLU A 274 -10.19 20.95 -16.10
CA GLU A 274 -9.09 21.64 -16.76
C GLU A 274 -8.78 21.07 -18.16
N LYS A 275 -8.95 19.76 -18.40
CA LYS A 275 -8.81 19.14 -19.73
C LYS A 275 -9.91 19.56 -20.72
N ASN A 276 -11.06 19.98 -20.22
CA ASN A 276 -12.21 20.38 -21.05
C ASN A 276 -12.23 21.88 -21.37
N LYS A 277 -11.24 22.63 -20.92
CA LYS A 277 -11.00 24.04 -21.26
C LYS A 277 -10.01 24.18 -22.41
#